data_d4a4f30f187e8fdedfc9f965c02d987b
#
_entry.id   d4a4f30f187e8fdedfc9f965c02d987b
#
_cell.length_a   1.000
_cell.length_b   1.000
_cell.length_c   1.000
_cell.angle_alpha   90.00
_cell.angle_beta   90.00
_cell.angle_gamma   90.00
#
_symmetry.space_group_name_H-M   'P 1'
#
loop_
_entity.id
_entity.type
_entity.pdbx_description
1 polymer ?
#
loop_
_entity_poly.entity_id
_entity_poly.type
_entity_poly.pdbx_seq_one_letter_code
_entity_poly.pdbx_strand_id
1 'polypeptide(L)'
;MKRNLSRLILILAVIAWAIIVVSVLVTPVNADSATAEEPKEDDGRLPGDDVPATERCYMTDEEVQESFENENIQNALLAKANKIEGCTVTWYTEATCGKTPDNPAYGITASGLPVVEHLTVAVDRSVIPLYSDVFVQYADGTIEQLWATDTGVNGNHIDIYTPDSDYAIQMGRQQLTVWWVDQED
;
A
#
# COMPACT_ATOMS: atom_id res chain seq x y z
N MET A 1 18.94 -4.71 -23.01
CA MET A 1 19.62 -4.72 -21.70
C MET A 1 19.57 -3.39 -20.93
N LYS A 2 19.59 -2.20 -21.56
CA LYS A 2 19.54 -0.91 -20.83
C LYS A 2 18.15 -0.55 -20.27
N ARG A 3 17.04 -0.99 -20.89
CA ARG A 3 15.67 -0.71 -20.42
C ARG A 3 15.31 -1.37 -19.09
N ASN A 4 15.84 -2.56 -18.79
CA ASN A 4 15.55 -3.29 -17.55
C ASN A 4 16.29 -2.73 -16.33
N LEU A 5 17.45 -2.08 -16.56
CA LEU A 5 18.23 -1.49 -15.48
C LEU A 5 17.57 -0.22 -14.92
N SER A 6 16.96 0.60 -15.79
CA SER A 6 16.22 1.81 -15.35
C SER A 6 14.96 1.45 -14.55
N ARG A 7 14.27 0.35 -14.95
CA ARG A 7 13.08 -0.15 -14.24
C ARG A 7 13.45 -0.72 -12.85
N LEU A 8 14.57 -1.44 -12.76
CA LEU A 8 15.07 -1.96 -11.49
C LEU A 8 15.45 -0.85 -10.52
N ILE A 9 16.00 0.25 -11.01
CA ILE A 9 16.35 1.42 -10.19
C ILE A 9 15.08 2.13 -9.69
N LEU A 10 14.03 2.24 -10.53
CA LEU A 10 12.76 2.84 -10.13
C LEU A 10 12.05 2.00 -9.06
N ILE A 11 12.01 0.68 -9.22
CA ILE A 11 11.42 -0.26 -8.24
C ILE A 11 12.17 -0.19 -6.91
N LEU A 12 13.49 -0.13 -6.92
CA LEU A 12 14.31 -0.01 -5.70
C LEU A 12 14.12 1.34 -5.01
N ALA A 13 13.87 2.42 -5.74
CA ALA A 13 13.57 3.73 -5.16
C ALA A 13 12.19 3.75 -4.46
N VAL A 14 11.18 3.12 -5.07
CA VAL A 14 9.83 3.02 -4.48
C VAL A 14 9.82 2.12 -3.24
N ILE A 15 10.57 1.00 -3.25
CA ILE A 15 10.71 0.12 -2.08
C ILE A 15 11.42 0.84 -0.93
N ALA A 16 12.46 1.64 -1.22
CA ALA A 16 13.16 2.41 -0.20
C ALA A 16 12.25 3.47 0.44
N TRP A 17 11.33 4.04 -0.32
CA TRP A 17 10.39 5.05 0.17
C TRP A 17 9.28 4.43 1.05
N ALA A 18 8.73 3.26 0.66
CA ALA A 18 7.75 2.52 1.46
C ALA A 18 8.30 2.14 2.85
N ILE A 19 9.58 1.77 2.94
CA ILE A 19 10.23 1.42 4.21
C ILE A 19 10.39 2.66 5.12
N ILE A 20 10.61 3.85 4.57
CA ILE A 20 10.76 5.09 5.35
C ILE A 20 9.43 5.53 5.95
N VAL A 21 8.32 5.44 5.21
CA VAL A 21 6.98 5.83 5.68
C VAL A 21 6.49 4.91 6.80
N VAL A 22 6.74 3.60 6.71
CA VAL A 22 6.36 2.62 7.76
C VAL A 22 7.20 2.78 9.04
N SER A 23 8.44 3.25 8.95
CA SER A 23 9.32 3.41 10.13
C SER A 23 8.95 4.60 11.02
N VAL A 24 8.15 5.55 10.55
CA VAL A 24 7.77 6.75 11.33
C VAL A 24 6.48 6.55 12.15
N LEU A 25 5.66 5.51 11.84
CA LEU A 25 4.32 5.33 12.43
C LEU A 25 4.20 4.26 13.50
N VAL A 26 5.28 3.59 13.93
CA VAL A 26 5.20 2.58 15.00
C VAL A 26 6.00 3.02 16.23
N THR A 27 5.40 3.91 17.04
CA THR A 27 5.75 4.00 18.45
C THR A 27 4.68 3.25 19.26
N PRO A 28 5.06 2.30 20.15
CA PRO A 28 4.07 1.62 20.98
C PRO A 28 3.48 2.62 21.99
N VAL A 29 2.16 2.79 21.93
CA VAL A 29 1.40 3.48 22.98
C VAL A 29 1.35 2.55 24.19
N ASN A 30 2.09 2.87 25.25
CA ASN A 30 1.92 2.24 26.54
C ASN A 30 0.57 2.66 27.13
N ALA A 31 -0.35 1.69 27.21
CA ALA A 31 -1.57 1.84 27.99
C ALA A 31 -1.23 1.61 29.47
N ASP A 32 -1.13 2.68 30.25
CA ASP A 32 -1.25 2.57 31.71
C ASP A 32 -1.92 3.79 32.31
N SER A 33 -2.89 3.48 33.19
CA SER A 33 -3.62 4.33 34.16
C SER A 33 -4.51 5.46 33.61
N ALA A 34 -5.79 5.13 33.44
CA ALA A 34 -6.86 6.12 33.39
C ALA A 34 -7.04 6.75 34.80
N THR A 35 -6.48 7.93 35.01
CA THR A 35 -6.90 8.86 36.04
C THR A 35 -7.80 9.87 35.37
N ALA A 36 -9.05 9.99 35.85
CA ALA A 36 -9.99 10.99 35.39
C ALA A 36 -9.44 12.39 35.71
N GLU A 37 -8.97 13.11 34.72
CA GLU A 37 -8.64 14.53 34.83
C GLU A 37 -9.90 15.38 34.60
N GLU A 38 -10.07 16.39 35.42
CA GLU A 38 -11.08 17.43 35.27
C GLU A 38 -10.90 18.16 33.92
N PRO A 39 -11.98 18.68 33.29
CA PRO A 39 -11.88 19.40 32.03
C PRO A 39 -11.01 20.64 32.24
N LYS A 40 -9.85 20.65 31.56
CA LYS A 40 -8.99 21.84 31.50
C LYS A 40 -9.71 22.90 30.66
N GLU A 41 -9.69 24.15 31.13
CA GLU A 41 -10.13 25.30 30.32
C GLU A 41 -9.30 25.35 29.05
N ASP A 42 -9.98 25.58 27.93
CA ASP A 42 -9.36 25.78 26.62
C ASP A 42 -8.54 27.09 26.67
N ASP A 43 -7.24 27.00 26.76
CA ASP A 43 -6.31 28.12 26.79
C ASP A 43 -5.96 28.64 25.38
N GLY A 44 -6.61 28.13 24.35
CA GLY A 44 -6.43 28.53 22.95
C GLY A 44 -5.14 28.05 22.29
N ARG A 45 -4.40 27.10 22.92
CA ARG A 45 -3.22 26.50 22.36
C ARG A 45 -3.55 25.38 21.39
N LEU A 46 -2.80 25.30 20.30
CA LEU A 46 -2.92 24.21 19.34
C LEU A 46 -2.26 22.94 19.90
N PRO A 47 -2.78 21.73 19.55
CA PRO A 47 -2.13 20.48 19.89
C PRO A 47 -0.67 20.49 19.39
N GLY A 48 0.28 20.30 20.32
CA GLY A 48 1.71 20.30 20.00
C GLY A 48 2.48 21.55 20.43
N ASP A 49 1.82 22.61 20.92
CA ASP A 49 2.51 23.82 21.42
C ASP A 49 3.38 23.55 22.66
N ASP A 50 3.09 22.48 23.40
CA ASP A 50 3.88 22.05 24.56
C ASP A 50 5.13 21.25 24.20
N VAL A 51 5.33 20.88 22.94
CA VAL A 51 6.52 20.18 22.47
C VAL A 51 7.65 21.19 22.30
N PRO A 52 8.82 21.02 22.95
CA PRO A 52 9.96 21.88 22.73
C PRO A 52 10.31 22.03 21.25
N ALA A 53 10.70 23.24 20.81
CA ALA A 53 11.03 23.50 19.41
C ALA A 53 12.12 22.57 18.86
N THR A 54 12.98 22.04 19.73
CA THR A 54 14.03 21.06 19.37
C THR A 54 13.50 19.64 19.14
N GLU A 55 12.26 19.33 19.57
CA GLU A 55 11.63 18.01 19.39
C GLU A 55 10.56 18.00 18.29
N ARG A 56 10.23 19.19 17.75
CA ARG A 56 9.31 19.29 16.62
C ARG A 56 10.03 18.85 15.35
N CYS A 57 9.56 17.72 14.80
CA CYS A 57 10.03 17.25 13.50
C CYS A 57 9.31 18.06 12.41
N TYR A 58 9.95 19.10 11.90
CA TYR A 58 9.46 19.83 10.73
C TYR A 58 10.11 19.22 9.48
N MET A 59 9.30 18.99 8.46
CA MET A 59 9.82 18.70 7.14
C MET A 59 10.65 19.89 6.65
N THR A 60 11.76 19.63 6.02
CA THR A 60 12.56 20.66 5.35
C THR A 60 11.81 21.19 4.12
N ASP A 61 12.15 22.38 3.65
CA ASP A 61 11.55 22.93 2.43
C ASP A 61 11.74 21.99 1.22
N GLU A 62 12.86 21.27 1.15
CA GLU A 62 13.14 20.25 0.14
C GLU A 62 12.19 19.06 0.24
N GLU A 63 11.98 18.50 1.44
CA GLU A 63 11.06 17.39 1.68
C GLU A 63 9.61 17.77 1.39
N VAL A 64 9.20 18.99 1.73
CA VAL A 64 7.88 19.52 1.39
C VAL A 64 7.71 19.63 -0.13
N GLN A 65 8.72 20.17 -0.83
CA GLN A 65 8.68 20.32 -2.29
C GLN A 65 8.62 18.94 -2.99
N GLU A 66 9.44 17.99 -2.55
CA GLU A 66 9.43 16.62 -3.08
C GLU A 66 8.07 15.93 -2.84
N SER A 67 7.46 16.13 -1.68
CA SER A 67 6.13 15.62 -1.37
C SER A 67 5.06 16.16 -2.33
N PHE A 68 5.06 17.47 -2.60
CA PHE A 68 4.13 18.08 -3.55
C PHE A 68 4.36 17.61 -4.99
N GLU A 69 5.60 17.43 -5.41
CA GLU A 69 5.91 16.93 -6.76
C GLU A 69 5.45 15.48 -6.93
N ASN A 70 5.67 14.62 -5.94
CA ASN A 70 5.23 13.23 -5.93
C ASN A 70 3.69 13.13 -5.96
N GLU A 71 2.98 13.92 -5.17
CA GLU A 71 1.52 13.97 -5.17
C GLU A 71 0.96 14.41 -6.53
N ASN A 72 1.57 15.43 -7.15
CA ASN A 72 1.15 15.90 -8.47
C ASN A 72 1.38 14.85 -9.55
N ILE A 73 2.50 14.13 -9.51
CA ILE A 73 2.79 13.04 -10.44
C ILE A 73 1.79 11.89 -10.26
N GLN A 74 1.50 11.50 -9.03
CA GLN A 74 0.53 10.46 -8.72
C GLN A 74 -0.88 10.85 -9.20
N ASN A 75 -1.32 12.06 -8.92
CA ASN A 75 -2.62 12.56 -9.37
C ASN A 75 -2.71 12.61 -10.90
N ALA A 76 -1.65 13.01 -11.60
CA ALA A 76 -1.60 13.02 -13.06
C ALA A 76 -1.63 11.60 -13.67
N LEU A 77 -1.02 10.63 -13.00
CA LEU A 77 -1.05 9.22 -13.38
C LEU A 77 -2.47 8.65 -13.22
N LEU A 78 -3.08 8.84 -12.04
CA LEU A 78 -4.41 8.33 -11.72
C LEU A 78 -5.50 8.97 -12.59
N ALA A 79 -5.32 10.21 -13.02
CA ALA A 79 -6.25 10.89 -13.93
C ALA A 79 -6.35 10.22 -15.31
N LYS A 80 -5.34 9.44 -15.71
CA LYS A 80 -5.29 8.70 -16.99
C LYS A 80 -5.49 7.20 -16.81
N ALA A 81 -5.46 6.70 -15.58
CA ALA A 81 -5.60 5.29 -15.26
C ALA A 81 -7.05 4.81 -15.47
N ASN A 82 -7.19 3.54 -15.78
CA ASN A 82 -8.46 2.86 -15.68
C ASN A 82 -8.91 2.81 -14.21
N LYS A 83 -10.24 2.75 -13.95
CA LYS A 83 -10.78 2.87 -12.59
C LYS A 83 -11.94 1.91 -12.35
N ILE A 84 -11.97 1.30 -11.18
CA ILE A 84 -13.12 0.59 -10.62
C ILE A 84 -13.45 1.21 -9.27
N GLU A 85 -14.67 1.76 -9.12
CA GLU A 85 -15.22 2.15 -7.83
C GLU A 85 -15.96 0.98 -7.20
N GLY A 86 -15.76 0.76 -5.90
CA GLY A 86 -16.36 -0.38 -5.20
C GLY A 86 -15.81 -1.73 -5.67
N CYS A 87 -14.52 -1.78 -6.00
CA CYS A 87 -13.82 -3.03 -6.23
C CYS A 87 -13.79 -3.85 -4.95
N THR A 88 -14.08 -5.14 -5.03
CA THR A 88 -13.88 -6.05 -3.90
C THR A 88 -12.39 -6.27 -3.71
N VAL A 89 -11.88 -5.97 -2.52
CA VAL A 89 -10.49 -6.20 -2.13
C VAL A 89 -10.44 -7.19 -0.99
N THR A 90 -9.63 -8.23 -1.13
CA THR A 90 -9.36 -9.25 -0.12
C THR A 90 -7.87 -9.47 0.03
N TRP A 91 -7.46 -10.25 1.03
CA TRP A 91 -6.05 -10.57 1.28
C TRP A 91 -5.86 -12.07 1.37
N TYR A 92 -4.82 -12.58 0.70
CA TYR A 92 -4.47 -13.99 0.70
C TYR A 92 -3.05 -14.23 1.21
N THR A 93 -2.80 -15.45 1.67
CA THR A 93 -1.48 -15.92 2.08
C THR A 93 -1.09 -17.14 1.28
N GLU A 94 0.17 -17.59 1.36
CA GLU A 94 0.55 -18.87 0.75
C GLU A 94 -0.32 -20.02 1.28
N ALA A 95 -0.75 -19.96 2.55
CA ALA A 95 -1.59 -21.01 3.13
C ALA A 95 -3.01 -21.04 2.54
N THR A 96 -3.50 -19.93 2.00
CA THR A 96 -4.85 -19.82 1.39
C THR A 96 -4.86 -19.84 -0.13
N CYS A 97 -3.67 -19.85 -0.77
CA CYS A 97 -3.54 -19.86 -2.24
C CYS A 97 -3.99 -21.18 -2.92
N GLY A 98 -4.48 -22.15 -2.15
CA GLY A 98 -4.93 -23.46 -2.65
C GLY A 98 -3.79 -24.44 -3.00
N LYS A 99 -2.56 -24.11 -2.72
CA LYS A 99 -1.37 -24.97 -2.91
C LYS A 99 -0.82 -25.40 -1.54
N THR A 100 -0.17 -26.54 -1.49
CA THR A 100 0.50 -27.04 -0.28
C THR A 100 2.01 -26.74 -0.33
N PRO A 101 2.73 -26.68 0.81
CA PRO A 101 4.17 -26.41 0.82
C PRO A 101 5.01 -27.38 -0.02
N ASP A 102 4.53 -28.62 -0.24
CA ASP A 102 5.20 -29.61 -1.10
C ASP A 102 5.02 -29.33 -2.61
N ASN A 103 4.13 -28.42 -2.97
CA ASN A 103 3.91 -28.05 -4.37
C ASN A 103 5.03 -27.11 -4.83
N PRO A 104 5.75 -27.41 -5.95
CA PRO A 104 6.81 -26.54 -6.47
C PRO A 104 6.36 -25.11 -6.81
N ALA A 105 5.04 -24.89 -7.01
CA ALA A 105 4.46 -23.58 -7.26
C ALA A 105 3.91 -22.90 -5.98
N TYR A 106 4.22 -23.43 -4.79
CA TYR A 106 3.88 -22.78 -3.52
C TYR A 106 4.64 -21.45 -3.40
N GLY A 107 3.92 -20.36 -3.11
CA GLY A 107 4.50 -19.02 -3.09
C GLY A 107 4.91 -18.47 -4.48
N ILE A 108 4.44 -19.11 -5.56
CA ILE A 108 4.69 -18.67 -6.94
C ILE A 108 3.36 -18.24 -7.57
N THR A 109 3.36 -17.02 -8.12
CA THR A 109 2.23 -16.39 -8.80
C THR A 109 1.93 -17.02 -10.17
N ALA A 110 0.81 -16.66 -10.77
CA ALA A 110 0.45 -17.10 -12.12
C ALA A 110 1.43 -16.60 -13.20
N SER A 111 2.15 -15.50 -12.95
CA SER A 111 3.22 -15.01 -13.84
C SER A 111 4.55 -15.73 -13.67
N GLY A 112 4.66 -16.68 -12.73
CA GLY A 112 5.88 -17.43 -12.43
C GLY A 112 6.87 -16.68 -11.51
N LEU A 113 6.48 -15.56 -10.94
CA LEU A 113 7.28 -14.80 -9.98
C LEU A 113 6.95 -15.23 -8.54
N PRO A 114 7.87 -15.10 -7.59
CA PRO A 114 7.53 -15.29 -6.18
C PRO A 114 6.56 -14.23 -5.72
N VAL A 115 5.70 -14.59 -4.73
CA VAL A 115 4.86 -13.61 -4.04
C VAL A 115 5.71 -12.66 -3.20
N VAL A 116 5.37 -11.39 -3.18
CA VAL A 116 6.07 -10.34 -2.40
C VAL A 116 5.03 -9.47 -1.74
N GLU A 117 5.17 -9.29 -0.42
CA GLU A 117 4.32 -8.40 0.37
C GLU A 117 4.44 -6.95 -0.12
N HIS A 118 3.35 -6.19 -0.07
CA HIS A 118 3.24 -4.82 -0.59
C HIS A 118 3.56 -4.66 -2.08
N LEU A 119 3.54 -5.76 -2.85
CA LEU A 119 3.78 -5.72 -4.27
C LEU A 119 2.81 -6.62 -5.05
N THR A 120 2.60 -7.87 -4.60
CA THR A 120 1.83 -8.85 -5.36
C THR A 120 0.34 -8.67 -5.17
N VAL A 121 -0.39 -8.57 -6.27
CA VAL A 121 -1.86 -8.63 -6.29
C VAL A 121 -2.34 -9.61 -7.35
N ALA A 122 -3.34 -10.42 -6.97
CA ALA A 122 -4.08 -11.28 -7.88
C ALA A 122 -5.28 -10.53 -8.46
N VAL A 123 -5.48 -10.70 -9.77
CA VAL A 123 -6.50 -9.99 -10.54
C VAL A 123 -7.25 -10.94 -11.48
N ASP A 124 -8.43 -10.53 -11.93
CA ASP A 124 -9.04 -11.08 -13.14
C ASP A 124 -8.36 -10.44 -14.37
N ARG A 125 -7.54 -11.20 -15.07
CA ARG A 125 -6.80 -10.72 -16.24
C ARG A 125 -7.67 -10.26 -17.42
N SER A 126 -8.98 -10.54 -17.38
CA SER A 126 -9.93 -10.00 -18.36
C SER A 126 -10.39 -8.59 -18.02
N VAL A 127 -10.15 -8.12 -16.79
CA VAL A 127 -10.50 -6.80 -16.27
C VAL A 127 -9.24 -5.96 -16.09
N ILE A 128 -8.25 -6.49 -15.38
CA ILE A 128 -6.94 -5.86 -15.14
C ILE A 128 -5.88 -6.76 -15.76
N PRO A 129 -5.20 -6.35 -16.82
CA PRO A 129 -4.16 -7.15 -17.46
C PRO A 129 -3.02 -7.50 -16.49
N LEU A 130 -2.40 -8.68 -16.67
CA LEU A 130 -1.18 -8.99 -15.92
C LEU A 130 -0.08 -7.99 -16.25
N TYR A 131 0.75 -7.72 -15.25
CA TYR A 131 1.84 -6.74 -15.26
C TYR A 131 1.39 -5.28 -15.23
N SER A 132 0.09 -4.98 -15.10
CA SER A 132 -0.39 -3.63 -14.82
C SER A 132 0.10 -3.15 -13.46
N ASP A 133 0.41 -1.86 -13.35
CA ASP A 133 0.53 -1.17 -12.08
C ASP A 133 -0.87 -0.91 -11.51
N VAL A 134 -1.13 -1.39 -10.31
CA VAL A 134 -2.43 -1.32 -9.63
C VAL A 134 -2.31 -0.41 -8.41
N PHE A 135 -3.26 0.50 -8.25
CA PHE A 135 -3.30 1.45 -7.14
C PHE A 135 -4.59 1.24 -6.35
N VAL A 136 -4.48 1.03 -5.06
CA VAL A 136 -5.60 0.79 -4.15
C VAL A 136 -5.71 1.93 -3.16
N GLN A 137 -6.85 2.63 -3.13
CA GLN A 137 -7.10 3.68 -2.15
C GLN A 137 -7.85 3.11 -0.95
N TYR A 138 -7.25 3.20 0.21
CA TYR A 138 -7.83 2.82 1.49
C TYR A 138 -8.78 3.89 2.04
N ALA A 139 -9.57 3.53 3.06
CA ALA A 139 -10.56 4.42 3.67
C ALA A 139 -9.96 5.66 4.35
N ASP A 140 -8.71 5.60 4.76
CA ASP A 140 -7.95 6.73 5.32
C ASP A 140 -7.38 7.67 4.26
N GLY A 141 -7.57 7.35 2.97
CA GLY A 141 -7.07 8.10 1.83
C GLY A 141 -5.69 7.68 1.35
N THR A 142 -4.99 6.79 2.05
CA THR A 142 -3.70 6.26 1.59
C THR A 142 -3.86 5.46 0.30
N ILE A 143 -2.84 5.50 -0.55
CA ILE A 143 -2.80 4.78 -1.82
C ILE A 143 -1.60 3.83 -1.81
N GLU A 144 -1.88 2.53 -1.98
CA GLU A 144 -0.86 1.50 -2.13
C GLU A 144 -0.69 1.15 -3.61
N GLN A 145 0.56 1.12 -4.07
CA GLN A 145 0.90 0.65 -5.42
C GLN A 145 1.29 -0.81 -5.38
N LEU A 146 0.65 -1.60 -6.23
CA LEU A 146 0.84 -3.04 -6.35
C LEU A 146 1.13 -3.41 -7.81
N TRP A 147 1.54 -4.64 -8.05
CA TRP A 147 1.80 -5.18 -9.37
C TRP A 147 0.95 -6.42 -9.63
N ALA A 148 0.17 -6.40 -10.71
CA ALA A 148 -0.70 -7.51 -11.10
C ALA A 148 0.11 -8.69 -11.63
N THR A 149 0.56 -9.58 -10.75
CA THR A 149 1.39 -10.74 -11.10
C THR A 149 0.70 -12.06 -10.85
N ASP A 150 -0.44 -12.07 -10.16
CA ASP A 150 -1.18 -13.29 -9.86
C ASP A 150 -2.61 -13.24 -10.39
N THR A 151 -3.28 -14.40 -10.37
CA THR A 151 -4.67 -14.57 -10.77
C THR A 151 -5.38 -15.49 -9.76
N GLY A 152 -6.69 -15.62 -9.88
CA GLY A 152 -7.47 -16.52 -9.01
C GLY A 152 -8.76 -15.89 -8.51
N VAL A 153 -8.97 -14.61 -8.87
CA VAL A 153 -10.21 -13.88 -8.64
C VAL A 153 -10.96 -13.63 -9.94
N ASN A 154 -12.21 -13.19 -9.87
CA ASN A 154 -13.05 -12.95 -11.05
C ASN A 154 -13.77 -11.60 -10.95
N GLY A 155 -13.94 -10.92 -12.09
CA GLY A 155 -14.63 -9.64 -12.21
C GLY A 155 -13.94 -8.52 -11.44
N ASN A 156 -14.72 -7.61 -10.86
CA ASN A 156 -14.23 -6.47 -10.08
C ASN A 156 -13.75 -6.90 -8.69
N HIS A 157 -12.79 -7.80 -8.65
CA HIS A 157 -12.21 -8.35 -7.43
C HIS A 157 -10.69 -8.44 -7.58
N ILE A 158 -9.97 -7.98 -6.57
CA ILE A 158 -8.53 -8.17 -6.43
C ILE A 158 -8.21 -8.82 -5.09
N ASP A 159 -7.11 -9.57 -5.02
CA ASP A 159 -6.66 -10.25 -3.81
C ASP A 159 -5.19 -9.91 -3.55
N ILE A 160 -4.92 -9.20 -2.46
CA ILE A 160 -3.60 -8.68 -2.12
C ILE A 160 -2.84 -9.73 -1.32
N TYR A 161 -1.60 -10.00 -1.69
CA TYR A 161 -0.77 -10.93 -0.95
C TYR A 161 -0.26 -10.31 0.36
N THR A 162 -0.35 -11.08 1.44
CA THR A 162 0.35 -10.83 2.70
C THR A 162 0.83 -12.16 3.31
N PRO A 163 2.01 -12.23 3.93
CA PRO A 163 2.43 -13.43 4.65
C PRO A 163 1.72 -13.59 6.01
N ASP A 164 1.07 -12.52 6.51
CA ASP A 164 0.43 -12.48 7.82
C ASP A 164 -1.05 -12.86 7.73
N SER A 165 -1.38 -14.05 8.22
CA SER A 165 -2.76 -14.57 8.23
C SER A 165 -3.69 -13.79 9.17
N ASP A 166 -3.19 -13.26 10.27
CA ASP A 166 -3.99 -12.48 11.22
C ASP A 166 -4.33 -11.12 10.61
N TYR A 167 -3.37 -10.50 9.92
CA TYR A 167 -3.60 -9.29 9.14
C TYR A 167 -4.63 -9.51 8.02
N ALA A 168 -4.50 -10.61 7.24
CA ALA A 168 -5.46 -10.94 6.20
C ALA A 168 -6.90 -11.09 6.75
N ILE A 169 -7.05 -11.74 7.92
CA ILE A 169 -8.33 -11.89 8.60
C ILE A 169 -8.87 -10.55 9.10
N GLN A 170 -8.01 -9.70 9.68
CA GLN A 170 -8.38 -8.38 10.18
C GLN A 170 -8.85 -7.46 9.04
N MET A 171 -8.15 -7.43 7.93
CA MET A 171 -8.50 -6.64 6.75
C MET A 171 -9.78 -7.16 6.09
N GLY A 172 -9.99 -8.47 6.08
CA GLY A 172 -11.21 -9.12 5.62
C GLY A 172 -11.54 -8.79 4.16
N ARG A 173 -12.79 -8.39 3.92
CA ARG A 173 -13.30 -8.00 2.58
C ARG A 173 -13.73 -6.55 2.62
N GLN A 174 -13.17 -5.75 1.73
CA GLN A 174 -13.45 -4.31 1.62
C GLN A 174 -13.99 -3.96 0.22
N GLN A 175 -14.65 -2.80 0.12
CA GLN A 175 -15.06 -2.20 -1.15
C GLN A 175 -14.28 -0.90 -1.31
N LEU A 176 -13.25 -0.93 -2.16
CA LEU A 176 -12.31 0.16 -2.30
C LEU A 176 -12.29 0.69 -3.73
N THR A 177 -11.69 1.84 -3.93
CA THR A 177 -11.39 2.35 -5.27
C THR A 177 -10.05 1.83 -5.73
N VAL A 178 -10.02 1.27 -6.95
CA VAL A 178 -8.83 0.70 -7.57
C VAL A 178 -8.62 1.35 -8.93
N TRP A 179 -7.39 1.75 -9.20
CA TRP A 179 -6.95 2.19 -10.53
C TRP A 179 -5.89 1.23 -11.05
N TRP A 180 -5.72 1.20 -12.36
CA TRP A 180 -4.58 0.52 -12.96
C TRP A 180 -4.14 1.20 -14.24
N VAL A 181 -2.87 1.03 -14.53
CA VAL A 181 -2.22 1.47 -15.76
C VAL A 181 -1.64 0.26 -16.44
N ASP A 182 -2.04 0.03 -17.68
CA ASP A 182 -1.49 -1.06 -18.49
C ASP A 182 -0.03 -0.77 -18.81
N GLN A 183 0.81 -1.79 -18.81
CA GLN A 183 2.17 -1.64 -19.32
C GLN A 183 2.08 -1.44 -20.83
N GLU A 184 2.55 -0.31 -21.32
CA GLU A 184 2.73 -0.12 -22.76
C GLU A 184 3.83 -1.08 -23.26
N ASP A 185 3.55 -1.79 -24.37
CA ASP A 185 4.46 -2.73 -25.04
C ASP A 185 5.75 -2.05 -25.57
#